data_73273a2ac92c17240c37517a7b3737c2
#
_entry.id   73273a2ac92c17240c37517a7b3737c2
#
_cell.length_a   1.000
_cell.length_b   1.000
_cell.length_c   1.000
_cell.angle_alpha   90.00
_cell.angle_beta   90.00
_cell.angle_gamma   90.00
#
_symmetry.space_group_name_H-M   'P 1'
#
loop_
_entity.id
_entity.type
_entity.pdbx_description
1 polymer ?
#
loop_
_entity_poly.entity_id
_entity_poly.type
_entity_poly.pdbx_seq_one_letter_code
_entity_poly.pdbx_strand_id
1 'polypeptide(L)'
;MRILISNDDGFMREGIRTLESVLIKHGHDVYLVAPHTEQSAKSHAMTVVGEITVWKHDDHHYSLEGTPADCVIYSLKSGLLPIVPDVVIGGINHGYNLSTDTIYSGTCGVARQGAMYGFPSIAISTMYDENGDYDFVSPSEYLASNLEYFCDALKGAEAFLNLNFPPHWNGKVEKASLGVIHYNDQFSIKEKGNKIYIRTTGCDLSMVPSPESVGYEMDSTITDRGSASITFVEITPGYDRERMNKLKV
;
A
#
# COMPACT_ATOMS: atom_id res chain seq x y z
N MET A 1 -3.38 6.09 -20.28
CA MET A 1 -2.47 6.71 -19.30
C MET A 1 -1.18 5.89 -19.21
N ARG A 2 -0.07 6.51 -18.83
CA ARG A 2 1.17 5.82 -18.46
C ARG A 2 1.14 5.56 -16.95
N ILE A 3 1.29 4.33 -16.54
CA ILE A 3 1.09 3.91 -15.16
C ILE A 3 2.37 3.25 -14.63
N LEU A 4 2.86 3.72 -13.49
CA LEU A 4 3.87 3.01 -12.72
C LEU A 4 3.20 2.14 -11.66
N ILE A 5 3.41 0.84 -11.72
CA ILE A 5 2.95 -0.09 -10.67
C ILE A 5 4.12 -0.68 -9.90
N SER A 6 3.95 -0.86 -8.59
CA SER A 6 4.88 -1.53 -7.69
C SER A 6 4.12 -2.24 -6.56
N ASN A 7 4.81 -3.06 -5.75
CA ASN A 7 4.24 -3.74 -4.59
C ASN A 7 5.32 -3.99 -3.53
N ASP A 8 4.98 -4.67 -2.44
CA ASP A 8 5.92 -5.21 -1.45
C ASP A 8 5.96 -6.75 -1.43
N ASP A 9 5.02 -7.42 -2.08
CA ASP A 9 5.02 -8.88 -2.21
C ASP A 9 6.11 -9.41 -3.14
N GLY A 10 6.57 -8.61 -4.10
CA GLY A 10 7.63 -8.94 -5.06
C GLY A 10 7.16 -9.02 -6.52
N PHE A 11 8.13 -8.90 -7.42
CA PHE A 11 7.94 -8.75 -8.87
C PHE A 11 7.11 -9.86 -9.54
N MET A 12 7.21 -11.12 -9.06
CA MET A 12 6.54 -12.28 -9.67
C MET A 12 5.17 -12.59 -9.08
N ARG A 13 4.70 -11.83 -8.12
CA ARG A 13 3.46 -12.14 -7.40
C ARG A 13 2.20 -11.91 -8.23
N GLU A 14 1.21 -12.74 -8.00
CA GLU A 14 -0.04 -12.78 -8.77
C GLU A 14 -0.78 -11.44 -8.71
N GLY A 15 -0.86 -10.81 -7.53
CA GLY A 15 -1.59 -9.54 -7.35
C GLY A 15 -1.13 -8.45 -8.30
N ILE A 16 0.17 -8.20 -8.41
CA ILE A 16 0.70 -7.16 -9.32
C ILE A 16 0.58 -7.56 -10.79
N ARG A 17 0.72 -8.86 -11.12
CA ARG A 17 0.60 -9.35 -12.49
C ARG A 17 -0.84 -9.31 -12.99
N THR A 18 -1.81 -9.60 -12.12
CA THR A 18 -3.23 -9.46 -12.44
C THR A 18 -3.58 -7.99 -12.66
N LEU A 19 -3.14 -7.10 -11.76
CA LEU A 19 -3.33 -5.66 -11.92
C LEU A 19 -2.77 -5.15 -13.25
N GLU A 20 -1.55 -5.51 -13.57
CA GLU A 20 -0.89 -5.17 -14.85
C GLU A 20 -1.74 -5.60 -16.05
N SER A 21 -2.12 -6.88 -16.09
CA SER A 21 -2.91 -7.46 -17.19
C SER A 21 -4.23 -6.73 -17.39
N VAL A 22 -4.94 -6.40 -16.32
CA VAL A 22 -6.22 -5.68 -16.39
C VAL A 22 -6.01 -4.25 -16.87
N LEU A 23 -5.02 -3.53 -16.36
CA LEU A 23 -4.72 -2.16 -16.79
C LEU A 23 -4.35 -2.10 -18.29
N ILE A 24 -3.54 -3.04 -18.77
CA ILE A 24 -3.21 -3.15 -20.20
C ILE A 24 -4.46 -3.43 -21.05
N LYS A 25 -5.34 -4.33 -20.60
CA LYS A 25 -6.63 -4.63 -21.27
C LYS A 25 -7.52 -3.38 -21.37
N HIS A 26 -7.44 -2.46 -20.40
CA HIS A 26 -8.13 -1.17 -20.42
C HIS A 26 -7.41 -0.10 -21.27
N GLY A 27 -6.33 -0.46 -21.96
CA GLY A 27 -5.63 0.42 -22.93
C GLY A 27 -4.61 1.36 -22.29
N HIS A 28 -4.12 1.03 -21.10
CA HIS A 28 -3.07 1.79 -20.44
C HIS A 28 -1.68 1.28 -20.81
N ASP A 29 -0.69 2.17 -20.75
CA ASP A 29 0.75 1.87 -20.91
C ASP A 29 1.36 1.67 -19.51
N VAL A 30 1.66 0.42 -19.16
CA VAL A 30 2.00 0.01 -17.79
C VAL A 30 3.48 -0.31 -17.65
N TYR A 31 4.11 0.31 -16.67
CA TYR A 31 5.50 0.05 -16.26
C TYR A 31 5.50 -0.61 -14.89
N LEU A 32 6.00 -1.84 -14.82
CA LEU A 32 6.10 -2.62 -13.60
C LEU A 32 7.52 -2.55 -13.06
N VAL A 33 7.68 -1.92 -11.90
CA VAL A 33 8.95 -1.83 -11.17
C VAL A 33 8.72 -2.25 -9.73
N ALA A 34 9.17 -3.43 -9.33
CA ALA A 34 8.87 -4.01 -8.04
C ALA A 34 10.11 -4.63 -7.37
N PRO A 35 10.09 -4.86 -6.05
CA PRO A 35 11.17 -5.56 -5.36
C PRO A 35 11.39 -6.95 -5.95
N HIS A 36 12.66 -7.36 -6.06
CA HIS A 36 13.00 -8.69 -6.55
C HIS A 36 12.50 -9.80 -5.62
N THR A 37 12.48 -9.53 -4.32
CA THR A 37 12.00 -10.42 -3.26
C THR A 37 10.98 -9.71 -2.38
N GLU A 38 10.21 -10.48 -1.61
CA GLU A 38 9.22 -9.98 -0.65
C GLU A 38 9.82 -8.98 0.34
N GLN A 39 9.12 -7.87 0.56
CA GLN A 39 9.48 -6.75 1.43
C GLN A 39 8.35 -6.37 2.39
N SER A 40 7.51 -7.32 2.81
CA SER A 40 6.38 -7.09 3.71
C SER A 40 6.82 -6.45 5.03
N ALA A 41 5.98 -5.58 5.58
CA ALA A 41 6.21 -4.85 6.82
C ALA A 41 7.50 -4.02 6.87
N LYS A 42 8.00 -3.55 5.72
CA LYS A 42 9.15 -2.64 5.64
C LYS A 42 8.77 -1.17 5.77
N SER A 43 7.47 -0.87 5.93
CA SER A 43 7.00 0.50 6.02
C SER A 43 7.42 1.33 4.81
N HIS A 44 7.74 2.59 5.01
CA HIS A 44 8.26 3.50 3.99
C HIS A 44 9.81 3.58 4.03
N ALA A 45 10.48 2.42 4.27
CA ALA A 45 11.94 2.37 4.27
C ALA A 45 12.49 2.67 2.89
N MET A 46 13.65 3.34 2.83
CA MET A 46 14.34 3.68 1.59
C MET A 46 15.85 3.49 1.74
N THR A 47 16.51 3.19 0.65
CA THR A 47 17.98 3.12 0.59
C THR A 47 18.56 4.52 0.39
N VAL A 48 19.31 5.00 1.39
CA VAL A 48 19.88 6.36 1.37
C VAL A 48 21.29 6.39 0.77
N VAL A 49 22.06 5.32 0.98
CA VAL A 49 23.46 5.23 0.54
C VAL A 49 23.74 3.83 0.02
N GLY A 50 24.49 3.72 -1.05
CA GLY A 50 24.92 2.46 -1.65
C GLY A 50 24.44 2.29 -3.08
N GLU A 51 24.69 1.13 -3.63
CA GLU A 51 24.24 0.71 -4.95
C GLU A 51 23.02 -0.20 -4.81
N ILE A 52 22.10 -0.10 -5.73
CA ILE A 52 20.95 -1.03 -5.85
C ILE A 52 21.09 -1.79 -7.16
N THR A 53 21.00 -3.11 -7.09
CA THR A 53 20.94 -3.96 -8.26
C THR A 53 19.55 -3.86 -8.90
N VAL A 54 19.52 -3.61 -10.21
CA VAL A 54 18.29 -3.55 -11.00
C VAL A 54 18.39 -4.59 -12.10
N TRP A 55 17.38 -5.45 -12.21
CA TRP A 55 17.23 -6.37 -13.33
C TRP A 55 16.22 -5.79 -14.32
N LYS A 56 16.67 -5.52 -15.53
CA LYS A 56 15.81 -5.19 -16.66
C LYS A 56 15.34 -6.48 -17.31
N HIS A 57 14.05 -6.77 -17.27
CA HIS A 57 13.44 -7.93 -17.93
C HIS A 57 13.06 -7.59 -19.38
N ASP A 58 12.51 -6.39 -19.59
CA ASP A 58 12.25 -5.77 -20.90
C ASP A 58 12.10 -4.25 -20.74
N ASP A 59 11.48 -3.55 -21.71
CA ASP A 59 11.35 -2.09 -21.68
C ASP A 59 10.30 -1.58 -20.69
N HIS A 60 9.41 -2.45 -20.21
CA HIS A 60 8.34 -2.11 -19.25
C HIS A 60 8.50 -2.77 -17.88
N HIS A 61 9.41 -3.75 -17.75
CA HIS A 61 9.53 -4.60 -16.58
C HIS A 61 10.90 -4.54 -15.94
N TYR A 62 10.94 -4.18 -14.66
CA TYR A 62 12.18 -4.11 -13.88
C TYR A 62 11.94 -4.67 -12.48
N SER A 63 12.94 -5.37 -11.93
CA SER A 63 12.93 -5.71 -10.50
C SER A 63 14.17 -5.16 -9.82
N LEU A 64 14.04 -4.75 -8.55
CA LEU A 64 15.11 -4.12 -7.78
C LEU A 64 15.43 -4.93 -6.52
N GLU A 65 16.72 -4.94 -6.14
CA GLU A 65 17.17 -5.37 -4.83
C GLU A 65 17.02 -4.19 -3.83
N GLY A 66 15.78 -3.80 -3.59
CA GLY A 66 15.42 -2.63 -2.79
C GLY A 66 14.03 -2.75 -2.18
N THR A 67 13.61 -1.69 -1.52
CA THR A 67 12.28 -1.57 -0.91
C THR A 67 11.23 -1.13 -1.94
N PRO A 68 9.92 -1.24 -1.61
CA PRO A 68 8.86 -0.68 -2.46
C PRO A 68 9.01 0.82 -2.75
N ALA A 69 9.44 1.60 -1.76
CA ALA A 69 9.72 3.02 -1.94
C ALA A 69 10.91 3.26 -2.88
N ASP A 70 11.96 2.43 -2.80
CA ASP A 70 13.11 2.50 -3.72
C ASP A 70 12.66 2.28 -5.17
N CYS A 71 11.73 1.36 -5.41
CA CYS A 71 11.18 1.12 -6.75
C CYS A 71 10.59 2.41 -7.35
N VAL A 72 9.83 3.18 -6.57
CA VAL A 72 9.28 4.46 -7.01
C VAL A 72 10.37 5.52 -7.18
N ILE A 73 11.28 5.64 -6.19
CA ILE A 73 12.37 6.63 -6.20
C ILE A 73 13.24 6.46 -7.45
N TYR A 74 13.73 5.24 -7.69
CA TYR A 74 14.62 4.98 -8.82
C TYR A 74 13.89 5.08 -10.16
N SER A 75 12.62 4.65 -10.23
CA SER A 75 11.81 4.83 -11.44
C SER A 75 11.66 6.30 -11.83
N LEU A 76 11.41 7.18 -10.87
CA LEU A 76 11.06 8.57 -11.14
C LEU A 76 12.25 9.53 -11.14
N LYS A 77 13.36 9.19 -10.49
CA LYS A 77 14.48 10.13 -10.26
C LYS A 77 15.81 9.72 -10.88
N SER A 78 16.02 8.42 -11.19
CA SER A 78 17.30 7.95 -11.71
C SER A 78 17.41 7.99 -13.23
N GLY A 79 16.31 8.20 -13.94
CA GLY A 79 16.23 8.03 -15.39
C GLY A 79 16.10 6.56 -15.82
N LEU A 80 15.76 5.65 -14.89
CA LEU A 80 15.53 4.24 -15.18
C LEU A 80 14.39 4.04 -16.19
N LEU A 81 13.30 4.79 -16.04
CA LEU A 81 12.19 4.76 -16.98
C LEU A 81 12.32 5.88 -18.02
N PRO A 82 12.01 5.61 -19.30
CA PRO A 82 12.07 6.59 -20.38
C PRO A 82 10.86 7.54 -20.38
N ILE A 83 9.98 7.44 -19.39
CA ILE A 83 8.70 8.18 -19.31
C ILE A 83 8.51 8.84 -17.94
N VAL A 84 7.57 9.77 -17.92
CA VAL A 84 6.97 10.27 -16.67
C VAL A 84 5.58 9.66 -16.57
N PRO A 85 5.24 8.92 -15.51
CA PRO A 85 3.91 8.33 -15.37
C PRO A 85 2.85 9.38 -15.06
N ASP A 86 1.61 9.07 -15.36
CA ASP A 86 0.44 9.89 -15.01
C ASP A 86 -0.09 9.54 -13.60
N VAL A 87 0.20 8.32 -13.13
CA VAL A 87 -0.20 7.80 -11.82
C VAL A 87 0.77 6.74 -11.32
N VAL A 88 0.91 6.63 -9.99
CA VAL A 88 1.66 5.58 -9.29
C VAL A 88 0.69 4.70 -8.52
N ILE A 89 0.76 3.38 -8.70
CA ILE A 89 -0.13 2.44 -8.02
C ILE A 89 0.70 1.40 -7.25
N GLY A 90 0.42 1.27 -5.95
CA GLY A 90 0.95 0.20 -5.10
C GLY A 90 -0.07 -0.94 -5.00
N GLY A 91 0.35 -2.18 -5.31
CA GLY A 91 -0.52 -3.36 -5.14
C GLY A 91 -0.53 -4.32 -6.33
N ILE A 92 -1.47 -5.30 -6.36
CA ILE A 92 -2.47 -5.52 -5.29
C ILE A 92 -1.82 -6.31 -4.17
N ASN A 93 -1.92 -5.79 -2.95
CA ASN A 93 -1.35 -6.43 -1.76
C ASN A 93 -2.12 -7.69 -1.35
N HIS A 94 -1.37 -8.70 -0.92
CA HIS A 94 -1.92 -9.93 -0.31
C HIS A 94 -2.21 -9.70 1.18
N GLY A 95 -3.38 -9.18 1.49
CA GLY A 95 -3.82 -8.78 2.82
C GLY A 95 -4.21 -7.31 2.89
N TYR A 96 -5.04 -6.98 3.87
CA TYR A 96 -5.49 -5.61 4.07
C TYR A 96 -4.36 -4.66 4.50
N ASN A 97 -4.53 -3.40 4.14
CA ASN A 97 -3.78 -2.28 4.70
C ASN A 97 -4.80 -1.30 5.32
N LEU A 98 -5.36 -1.69 6.46
CA LEU A 98 -6.40 -0.94 7.17
C LEU A 98 -5.81 -0.11 8.31
N SER A 99 -6.42 1.02 8.62
CA SER A 99 -6.13 1.79 9.82
C SER A 99 -4.62 2.09 9.97
N THR A 100 -4.02 1.84 11.14
CA THR A 100 -2.59 2.06 11.37
C THR A 100 -1.66 1.14 10.59
N ASP A 101 -2.16 0.06 9.96
CA ASP A 101 -1.34 -0.79 9.08
C ASP A 101 -0.84 -0.06 7.84
N THR A 102 -1.51 1.01 7.44
CA THR A 102 -1.01 1.92 6.39
C THR A 102 0.39 2.47 6.68
N ILE A 103 0.84 2.44 7.95
CA ILE A 103 2.17 2.89 8.38
C ILE A 103 3.22 1.79 8.12
N TYR A 104 2.86 0.52 8.37
CA TYR A 104 3.78 -0.62 8.22
C TYR A 104 3.88 -1.13 6.79
N SER A 105 2.87 -0.83 5.96
CA SER A 105 2.71 -1.33 4.60
C SER A 105 3.72 -0.73 3.62
N GLY A 106 4.42 -1.62 2.89
CA GLY A 106 5.24 -1.24 1.74
C GLY A 106 4.38 -0.83 0.54
N THR A 107 3.22 -1.44 0.35
CA THR A 107 2.23 -1.06 -0.68
C THR A 107 1.74 0.38 -0.47
N CYS A 108 1.37 0.77 0.76
CA CYS A 108 1.09 2.17 1.09
C CYS A 108 2.35 3.06 0.97
N GLY A 109 3.54 2.51 1.20
CA GLY A 109 4.83 3.16 0.98
C GLY A 109 5.04 3.56 -0.47
N VAL A 110 4.68 2.69 -1.44
CA VAL A 110 4.68 3.01 -2.89
C VAL A 110 3.79 4.21 -3.19
N ALA A 111 2.54 4.16 -2.76
CA ALA A 111 1.58 5.23 -3.04
C ALA A 111 2.00 6.55 -2.34
N ARG A 112 2.43 6.48 -1.09
CA ARG A 112 2.93 7.65 -0.36
C ARG A 112 4.14 8.27 -1.04
N GLN A 113 5.10 7.46 -1.53
CA GLN A 113 6.27 7.97 -2.24
C GLN A 113 5.90 8.66 -3.56
N GLY A 114 4.97 8.09 -4.31
CA GLY A 114 4.44 8.72 -5.53
C GLY A 114 3.77 10.07 -5.23
N ALA A 115 2.91 10.12 -4.21
CA ALA A 115 2.21 11.33 -3.78
C ALA A 115 3.20 12.41 -3.28
N MET A 116 4.26 12.04 -2.52
CA MET A 116 5.33 12.96 -2.11
C MET A 116 6.08 13.57 -3.30
N TYR A 117 6.08 12.89 -4.45
CA TYR A 117 6.66 13.42 -5.69
C TYR A 117 5.65 14.17 -6.56
N GLY A 118 4.41 14.36 -6.08
CA GLY A 118 3.36 15.13 -6.74
C GLY A 118 2.55 14.35 -7.77
N PHE A 119 2.65 13.03 -7.79
CA PHE A 119 1.85 12.18 -8.67
C PHE A 119 0.55 11.75 -7.98
N PRO A 120 -0.59 11.70 -8.70
CA PRO A 120 -1.73 10.92 -8.25
C PRO A 120 -1.27 9.53 -7.84
N SER A 121 -1.65 9.04 -6.65
CA SER A 121 -1.11 7.80 -6.14
C SER A 121 -2.17 6.99 -5.40
N ILE A 122 -2.17 5.67 -5.63
CA ILE A 122 -3.20 4.76 -5.13
C ILE A 122 -2.52 3.53 -4.52
N ALA A 123 -2.95 3.12 -3.34
CA ALA A 123 -2.67 1.81 -2.76
C ALA A 123 -3.92 0.93 -2.87
N ILE A 124 -3.75 -0.33 -3.26
CA ILE A 124 -4.85 -1.27 -3.40
C ILE A 124 -4.49 -2.62 -2.79
N SER A 125 -5.42 -3.19 -2.02
CA SER A 125 -5.24 -4.39 -1.23
C SER A 125 -6.48 -5.27 -1.29
N THR A 126 -6.30 -6.59 -1.18
CA THR A 126 -7.41 -7.54 -1.03
C THR A 126 -7.07 -8.61 0.00
N MET A 127 -8.08 -9.27 0.55
CA MET A 127 -7.93 -10.35 1.52
C MET A 127 -8.36 -11.68 0.91
N TYR A 128 -7.77 -12.78 1.39
CA TYR A 128 -8.15 -14.14 1.01
C TYR A 128 -9.50 -14.54 1.62
N ASP A 129 -10.18 -15.45 0.94
CA ASP A 129 -11.42 -16.07 1.42
C ASP A 129 -11.14 -17.24 2.41
N GLU A 130 -12.20 -17.96 2.80
CA GLU A 130 -12.13 -19.10 3.71
C GLU A 130 -11.34 -20.31 3.16
N ASN A 131 -11.08 -20.35 1.85
CA ASN A 131 -10.28 -21.38 1.18
C ASN A 131 -8.81 -20.97 1.06
N GLY A 132 -8.48 -19.70 1.36
CA GLY A 132 -7.16 -19.10 1.18
C GLY A 132 -6.94 -18.51 -0.22
N ASP A 133 -8.00 -18.38 -1.02
CA ASP A 133 -7.93 -17.86 -2.38
C ASP A 133 -8.14 -16.33 -2.41
N TYR A 134 -7.41 -15.65 -3.29
CA TYR A 134 -7.51 -14.21 -3.50
C TYR A 134 -8.26 -13.88 -4.79
N ASP A 135 -9.18 -12.92 -4.75
CA ASP A 135 -9.70 -12.28 -5.94
C ASP A 135 -8.89 -11.00 -6.23
N PHE A 136 -7.99 -11.07 -7.20
CA PHE A 136 -7.26 -9.89 -7.68
C PHE A 136 -7.91 -9.26 -8.91
N VAL A 137 -8.84 -9.97 -9.56
CA VAL A 137 -9.46 -9.51 -10.81
C VAL A 137 -10.50 -8.43 -10.55
N SER A 138 -11.45 -8.67 -9.64
CA SER A 138 -12.52 -7.71 -9.34
C SER A 138 -12.01 -6.36 -8.83
N PRO A 139 -11.04 -6.31 -7.86
CA PRO A 139 -10.39 -5.06 -7.47
C PRO A 139 -9.67 -4.34 -8.62
N SER A 140 -8.97 -5.10 -9.50
CA SER A 140 -8.27 -4.52 -10.65
C SER A 140 -9.24 -3.90 -11.65
N GLU A 141 -10.32 -4.58 -12.00
CA GLU A 141 -11.35 -4.09 -12.93
C GLU A 141 -12.07 -2.84 -12.36
N TYR A 142 -12.34 -2.83 -11.04
CA TYR A 142 -12.89 -1.66 -10.39
C TYR A 142 -11.94 -0.47 -10.45
N LEU A 143 -10.67 -0.68 -10.12
CA LEU A 143 -9.65 0.37 -10.17
C LEU A 143 -9.50 0.92 -11.59
N ALA A 144 -9.33 0.04 -12.59
CA ALA A 144 -9.15 0.42 -13.98
C ALA A 144 -10.35 1.23 -14.52
N SER A 145 -11.57 0.83 -14.17
CA SER A 145 -12.80 1.51 -14.59
C SER A 145 -13.00 2.89 -13.96
N ASN A 146 -12.35 3.17 -12.82
CA ASN A 146 -12.49 4.43 -12.08
C ASN A 146 -11.19 5.26 -12.06
N LEU A 147 -10.15 4.84 -12.78
CA LEU A 147 -8.81 5.37 -12.65
C LEU A 147 -8.72 6.87 -12.95
N GLU A 148 -9.36 7.33 -14.03
CA GLU A 148 -9.37 8.75 -14.40
C GLU A 148 -10.05 9.60 -13.32
N TYR A 149 -11.17 9.14 -12.79
CA TYR A 149 -11.88 9.82 -11.71
C TYR A 149 -11.00 9.92 -10.43
N PHE A 150 -10.30 8.85 -10.07
CA PHE A 150 -9.40 8.87 -8.92
C PHE A 150 -8.18 9.79 -9.13
N CYS A 151 -7.60 9.78 -10.33
CA CYS A 151 -6.52 10.69 -10.66
C CYS A 151 -6.95 12.15 -10.58
N ASP A 152 -8.16 12.48 -11.06
CA ASP A 152 -8.70 13.84 -10.98
C ASP A 152 -8.93 14.25 -9.51
N ALA A 153 -9.46 13.36 -8.68
CA ALA A 153 -9.66 13.61 -7.25
C ALA A 153 -8.35 13.80 -6.47
N LEU A 154 -7.24 13.20 -6.95
CA LEU A 154 -5.92 13.28 -6.33
C LEU A 154 -5.07 14.45 -6.82
N LYS A 155 -5.51 15.20 -7.84
CA LYS A 155 -4.76 16.36 -8.35
C LYS A 155 -4.57 17.42 -7.29
N GLY A 156 -3.30 17.69 -6.95
CA GLY A 156 -2.93 18.69 -5.94
C GLY A 156 -3.23 18.29 -4.50
N ALA A 157 -3.64 17.05 -4.26
CA ALA A 157 -3.82 16.53 -2.91
C ALA A 157 -2.47 16.13 -2.30
N GLU A 158 -2.24 16.49 -1.05
CA GLU A 158 -1.14 15.97 -0.24
C GLU A 158 -1.54 14.63 0.42
N ALA A 159 -2.07 13.71 -0.37
CA ALA A 159 -2.60 12.43 0.06
C ALA A 159 -2.49 11.39 -1.04
N PHE A 160 -2.59 10.13 -0.69
CA PHE A 160 -2.84 9.02 -1.59
C PHE A 160 -4.18 8.36 -1.28
N LEU A 161 -4.74 7.63 -2.24
CA LEU A 161 -5.96 6.87 -2.06
C LEU A 161 -5.63 5.46 -1.61
N ASN A 162 -6.26 4.97 -0.54
CA ASN A 162 -6.12 3.61 -0.04
C ASN A 162 -7.42 2.84 -0.23
N LEU A 163 -7.37 1.74 -0.96
CA LEU A 163 -8.48 0.86 -1.30
C LEU A 163 -8.26 -0.51 -0.69
N ASN A 164 -9.27 -1.04 0.03
CA ASN A 164 -9.23 -2.39 0.58
C ASN A 164 -10.50 -3.16 0.18
N PHE A 165 -10.31 -4.30 -0.46
CA PHE A 165 -11.40 -5.15 -0.95
C PHE A 165 -11.52 -6.41 -0.10
N PRO A 166 -12.69 -6.69 0.49
CA PRO A 166 -12.90 -7.93 1.24
C PRO A 166 -13.06 -9.12 0.29
N PRO A 167 -12.84 -10.37 0.81
CA PRO A 167 -13.28 -11.55 0.12
C PRO A 167 -14.80 -11.47 -0.09
N HIS A 168 -15.29 -12.02 -1.21
CA HIS A 168 -16.73 -11.98 -1.56
C HIS A 168 -17.29 -10.54 -1.59
N TRP A 169 -16.52 -9.62 -2.16
CA TRP A 169 -16.92 -8.22 -2.26
C TRP A 169 -18.35 -8.06 -2.82
N ASN A 170 -19.20 -7.34 -2.11
CA ASN A 170 -20.63 -7.16 -2.41
C ASN A 170 -20.93 -6.13 -3.54
N GLY A 171 -19.89 -5.61 -4.21
CA GLY A 171 -20.00 -4.61 -5.28
C GLY A 171 -20.08 -3.16 -4.79
N LYS A 172 -20.08 -2.91 -3.48
CA LYS A 172 -20.12 -1.55 -2.92
C LYS A 172 -18.73 -1.08 -2.50
N VAL A 173 -18.48 0.21 -2.70
CA VAL A 173 -17.28 0.90 -2.18
C VAL A 173 -17.76 2.07 -1.33
N GLU A 174 -17.25 2.15 -0.10
CA GLU A 174 -17.71 3.12 0.88
C GLU A 174 -16.53 3.96 1.40
N LYS A 175 -16.80 5.25 1.60
CA LYS A 175 -15.83 6.18 2.18
C LYS A 175 -15.59 5.81 3.65
N ALA A 176 -14.32 5.73 4.02
CA ALA A 176 -13.89 5.28 5.32
C ALA A 176 -12.96 6.28 6.01
N SER A 177 -12.96 6.23 7.34
CA SER A 177 -11.89 6.78 8.16
C SER A 177 -10.90 5.69 8.57
N LEU A 178 -9.67 6.08 8.90
CA LEU A 178 -8.72 5.18 9.55
C LEU A 178 -9.05 5.03 11.03
N GLY A 179 -8.80 3.84 11.56
CA GLY A 179 -8.81 3.57 12.99
C GLY A 179 -7.40 3.44 13.57
N VAL A 180 -7.31 2.95 14.78
CA VAL A 180 -6.06 2.55 15.43
C VAL A 180 -6.13 1.07 15.74
N ILE A 181 -5.15 0.32 15.25
CA ILE A 181 -5.00 -1.11 15.56
C ILE A 181 -4.06 -1.23 16.75
N HIS A 182 -4.52 -1.95 17.77
CA HIS A 182 -3.70 -2.37 18.91
C HIS A 182 -3.34 -3.84 18.74
N TYR A 183 -2.04 -4.09 18.63
CA TYR A 183 -1.46 -5.43 18.58
C TYR A 183 -1.15 -5.91 19.99
N ASN A 184 -1.78 -6.98 20.44
CA ASN A 184 -1.48 -7.65 21.69
C ASN A 184 -0.64 -8.89 21.40
N ASP A 185 0.62 -8.67 21.06
CA ASP A 185 1.55 -9.70 20.67
C ASP A 185 1.91 -10.62 21.83
N GLN A 186 1.90 -11.92 21.57
CA GLN A 186 2.30 -12.96 22.51
C GLN A 186 3.66 -13.53 22.10
N PHE A 187 4.53 -13.76 23.08
CA PHE A 187 5.89 -14.23 22.81
C PHE A 187 6.24 -15.47 23.64
N SER A 188 7.08 -16.32 23.05
CA SER A 188 7.84 -17.34 23.78
C SER A 188 9.31 -16.97 23.80
N ILE A 189 9.98 -17.22 24.94
CA ILE A 189 11.40 -16.93 25.14
C ILE A 189 12.13 -18.23 25.49
N LYS A 190 13.26 -18.46 24.80
CA LYS A 190 14.17 -19.59 25.08
C LYS A 190 15.60 -19.09 25.19
N GLU A 191 16.32 -19.54 26.19
CA GLU A 191 17.74 -19.25 26.38
C GLU A 191 18.60 -20.46 25.96
N LYS A 192 19.72 -20.20 25.31
CA LYS A 192 20.73 -21.19 24.96
C LYS A 192 22.12 -20.56 25.01
N GLY A 193 22.87 -20.86 26.07
CA GLY A 193 24.16 -20.23 26.35
C GLY A 193 23.99 -18.71 26.56
N ASN A 194 24.72 -17.90 25.80
CA ASN A 194 24.61 -16.42 25.83
C ASN A 194 23.62 -15.83 24.82
N LYS A 195 22.73 -16.66 24.22
CA LYS A 195 21.73 -16.23 23.24
C LYS A 195 20.33 -16.42 23.78
N ILE A 196 19.49 -15.42 23.55
CA ILE A 196 18.05 -15.44 23.82
C ILE A 196 17.33 -15.49 22.50
N TYR A 197 16.40 -16.42 22.36
CA TYR A 197 15.54 -16.59 21.18
C TYR A 197 14.12 -16.18 21.57
N ILE A 198 13.60 -15.17 20.91
CA ILE A 198 12.22 -14.69 21.09
C ILE A 198 11.44 -15.05 19.84
N ARG A 199 10.28 -15.67 20.01
CA ARG A 199 9.37 -16.02 18.93
C ARG A 199 7.99 -15.44 19.24
N THR A 200 7.40 -14.74 18.29
CA THR A 200 5.98 -14.39 18.33
C THR A 200 5.16 -15.67 18.21
N THR A 201 4.23 -15.89 19.13
CA THR A 201 3.39 -17.09 19.20
C THR A 201 1.94 -16.84 18.86
N GLY A 202 1.53 -15.59 18.83
CA GLY A 202 0.20 -15.13 18.47
C GLY A 202 0.08 -13.62 18.60
N CYS A 203 -1.02 -13.09 18.09
CA CYS A 203 -1.38 -11.69 18.24
C CYS A 203 -2.90 -11.59 18.30
N ASP A 204 -3.43 -11.01 19.34
CA ASP A 204 -4.84 -10.61 19.41
C ASP A 204 -4.95 -9.16 18.92
N LEU A 205 -5.86 -8.91 17.99
CA LEU A 205 -6.07 -7.57 17.44
C LEU A 205 -7.30 -6.92 18.06
N SER A 206 -7.18 -5.65 18.40
CA SER A 206 -8.35 -4.80 18.66
C SER A 206 -8.24 -3.51 17.86
N MET A 207 -9.36 -3.04 17.33
CA MET A 207 -9.43 -1.82 16.55
C MET A 207 -10.32 -0.82 17.23
N VAL A 208 -9.89 0.44 17.29
CA VAL A 208 -10.67 1.54 17.87
C VAL A 208 -10.70 2.71 16.87
N PRO A 209 -11.78 3.52 16.85
CA PRO A 209 -11.83 4.70 16.02
C PRO A 209 -10.69 5.67 16.36
N SER A 210 -10.10 6.29 15.35
CA SER A 210 -9.22 7.43 15.58
C SER A 210 -10.04 8.61 16.13
N PRO A 211 -9.48 9.45 17.01
CA PRO A 211 -10.13 10.68 17.45
C PRO A 211 -10.53 11.63 16.32
N GLU A 212 -9.87 11.50 15.17
CA GLU A 212 -10.12 12.30 13.96
C GLU A 212 -11.17 11.69 13.01
N SER A 213 -11.68 10.47 13.31
CA SER A 213 -12.66 9.76 12.47
C SER A 213 -14.08 10.34 12.64
N VAL A 214 -14.24 11.62 12.39
CA VAL A 214 -15.54 12.29 12.49
C VAL A 214 -16.27 12.17 11.15
N GLY A 215 -17.43 11.50 11.16
CA GLY A 215 -18.36 11.48 10.02
C GLY A 215 -18.25 10.30 9.07
N TYR A 216 -17.27 9.41 9.24
CA TYR A 216 -17.13 8.16 8.48
C TYR A 216 -16.91 6.97 9.41
N GLU A 217 -17.42 5.80 9.00
CA GLU A 217 -17.09 4.54 9.69
C GLU A 217 -15.64 4.14 9.43
N MET A 218 -15.10 3.32 10.32
CA MET A 218 -13.74 2.77 10.14
C MET A 218 -13.68 1.86 8.91
N ASP A 219 -12.55 1.88 8.25
CA ASP A 219 -12.23 1.04 7.10
C ASP A 219 -12.40 -0.46 7.40
N SER A 220 -12.01 -0.91 8.60
CA SER A 220 -12.22 -2.28 9.07
C SER A 220 -13.70 -2.65 9.22
N THR A 221 -14.52 -1.76 9.77
CA THR A 221 -15.98 -2.00 9.91
C THR A 221 -16.65 -2.17 8.54
N ILE A 222 -16.19 -1.39 7.55
CA ILE A 222 -16.71 -1.46 6.17
C ILE A 222 -16.31 -2.79 5.52
N THR A 223 -15.04 -3.20 5.65
CA THR A 223 -14.57 -4.47 5.07
C THR A 223 -15.21 -5.67 5.74
N ASP A 224 -15.42 -5.65 7.06
CA ASP A 224 -16.07 -6.74 7.81
C ASP A 224 -17.52 -7.00 7.36
N ARG A 225 -18.23 -5.99 6.85
CA ARG A 225 -19.59 -6.17 6.29
C ARG A 225 -19.62 -6.50 4.79
N GLY A 226 -18.45 -6.75 4.17
CA GLY A 226 -18.33 -7.18 2.78
C GLY A 226 -18.30 -6.04 1.77
N SER A 227 -18.17 -4.79 2.17
CA SER A 227 -17.97 -3.64 1.27
C SER A 227 -16.48 -3.30 1.17
N ALA A 228 -16.03 -2.78 0.03
CA ALA A 228 -14.68 -2.24 -0.07
C ALA A 228 -14.60 -0.86 0.59
N SER A 229 -13.49 -0.59 1.29
CA SER A 229 -13.22 0.72 1.88
C SER A 229 -12.36 1.59 0.98
N ILE A 230 -12.60 2.89 0.97
CA ILE A 230 -11.82 3.89 0.27
C ILE A 230 -11.52 5.07 1.19
N THR A 231 -10.23 5.40 1.34
CA THR A 231 -9.77 6.45 2.27
C THR A 231 -8.70 7.31 1.60
N PHE A 232 -8.77 8.63 1.76
CA PHE A 232 -7.64 9.53 1.51
C PHE A 232 -6.70 9.49 2.71
N VAL A 233 -5.45 9.10 2.50
CA VAL A 233 -4.43 9.04 3.54
C VAL A 233 -3.40 10.14 3.30
N GLU A 234 -3.25 11.06 4.24
CA GLU A 234 -2.27 12.16 4.14
C GLU A 234 -0.84 11.63 4.06
N ILE A 235 0.00 12.31 3.28
CA ILE A 235 1.42 11.93 3.12
C ILE A 235 2.28 12.39 4.29
N THR A 236 1.87 13.47 4.96
CA THR A 236 2.58 14.02 6.13
C THR A 236 1.85 13.62 7.41
N PRO A 237 2.58 13.18 8.44
CA PRO A 237 2.00 12.99 9.74
C PRO A 237 1.46 14.31 10.28
N GLY A 238 0.22 14.31 10.76
CA GLY A 238 -0.34 15.42 11.50
C GLY A 238 0.40 15.63 12.83
N TYR A 239 0.13 16.76 13.48
CA TYR A 239 0.58 17.04 14.85
C TYR A 239 -0.57 17.57 15.68
N ASP A 240 -0.57 17.23 16.96
CA ASP A 240 -1.59 17.66 17.92
C ASP A 240 -1.33 19.12 18.34
N ARG A 241 -1.98 20.06 17.63
CA ARG A 241 -1.85 21.50 17.89
C ARG A 241 -2.28 21.87 19.32
N GLU A 242 -3.31 21.20 19.86
CA GLU A 242 -3.82 21.51 21.20
C GLU A 242 -2.79 21.15 22.28
N ARG A 243 -2.17 19.97 22.16
CA ARG A 243 -1.11 19.54 23.07
C ARG A 243 0.17 20.35 22.88
N MET A 244 0.51 20.70 21.63
CA MET A 244 1.65 21.58 21.36
C MET A 244 1.52 22.92 22.08
N ASN A 245 0.32 23.52 22.09
CA ASN A 245 0.07 24.78 22.78
C ASN A 245 0.15 24.70 24.32
N LYS A 246 0.11 23.48 24.88
CA LYS A 246 0.26 23.24 26.34
C LYS A 246 1.72 23.04 26.76
N LEU A 247 2.63 22.83 25.80
CA LEU A 247 4.06 22.70 26.10
C LEU A 247 4.61 24.06 26.55
N LYS A 248 5.30 24.05 27.70
CA LYS A 248 6.05 25.21 28.22
C LYS A 248 7.50 25.09 27.73
N VAL A 249 7.86 25.77 26.68
CA VAL A 249 9.21 25.90 26.11
C VAL A 249 9.66 27.33 26.17
#